data_2483aa040fc897cfdf1a9bca673facf1
#
_entry.id   2483aa040fc897cfdf1a9bca673facf1
#
_cell.length_a   1.000
_cell.length_b   1.000
_cell.length_c   1.000
_cell.angle_alpha   90.00
_cell.angle_beta   90.00
_cell.angle_gamma   90.00
#
_symmetry.space_group_name_H-M   'P 1'
#
loop_
_entity.id
_entity.type
_entity.pdbx_description
1 polymer ?
#
loop_
_entity_poly.entity_id
_entity_poly.type
_entity_poly.pdbx_seq_one_letter_code
_entity_poly.pdbx_strand_id
1 'polypeptide(L)'
;MKSDLTVVELIAWMREWIANDVSITVSEVNPDKPFEEFGLSSRSILELTGQLEDLTGKSINAAVIYQNPTVNKLAVFLLDDSDPAAETFHKSRDRSTVEGADIAIIGIATRFPGDANTPEEYWTLLHDGVDAVTDLPDTRYQEFLEDKEVAAKLDAAPTRGGYIKPENIRYFDPEFFFIAPREAEQVDPQQRMLLELTYEVFEDAHLPISEQRGHRVGVFVGASSQDYARILESDYSAFHPYSLTGLSLASLSNRISYT
;
A
#
# COMPACT_ATOMS: atom_id res chain seq x y z
N MET A 1 30.74 19.85 -13.98
CA MET A 1 31.85 18.91 -14.23
C MET A 1 31.29 17.53 -13.98
N LYS A 2 30.98 16.76 -15.02
CA LYS A 2 30.66 15.32 -14.86
C LYS A 2 31.99 14.65 -14.49
N SER A 3 32.12 14.20 -13.25
CA SER A 3 33.22 13.31 -12.87
C SER A 3 32.95 11.96 -13.53
N ASP A 4 33.96 11.37 -14.16
CA ASP A 4 33.92 9.99 -14.66
C ASP A 4 33.88 9.01 -13.44
N LEU A 5 32.73 8.97 -12.75
CA LEU A 5 32.52 8.12 -11.60
C LEU A 5 32.59 6.67 -12.05
N THR A 6 33.53 5.91 -11.51
CA THR A 6 33.70 4.50 -11.84
C THR A 6 32.84 3.61 -10.93
N VAL A 7 32.54 2.40 -11.40
CA VAL A 7 31.80 1.39 -10.60
C VAL A 7 32.48 1.12 -9.26
N VAL A 8 33.83 1.08 -9.24
CA VAL A 8 34.61 0.83 -8.02
C VAL A 8 34.45 1.97 -7.01
N GLU A 9 34.48 3.23 -7.49
CA GLU A 9 34.27 4.41 -6.63
C GLU A 9 32.84 4.48 -6.09
N LEU A 10 31.85 4.14 -6.90
CA LEU A 10 30.47 4.11 -6.45
C LEU A 10 30.24 3.01 -5.40
N ILE A 11 30.81 1.83 -5.59
CA ILE A 11 30.79 0.74 -4.58
C ILE A 11 31.43 1.21 -3.28
N ALA A 12 32.60 1.83 -3.34
CA ALA A 12 33.29 2.32 -2.15
C ALA A 12 32.42 3.36 -1.40
N TRP A 13 31.85 4.31 -2.13
CA TRP A 13 30.98 5.33 -1.57
C TRP A 13 29.72 4.72 -0.90
N MET A 14 29.03 3.80 -1.57
CA MET A 14 27.84 3.13 -0.98
C MET A 14 28.20 2.34 0.28
N ARG A 15 29.34 1.67 0.31
CA ARG A 15 29.79 0.95 1.51
C ARG A 15 30.06 1.89 2.69
N GLU A 16 30.68 3.03 2.45
CA GLU A 16 30.90 4.06 3.49
C GLU A 16 29.56 4.64 3.96
N TRP A 17 28.64 4.91 3.05
CA TRP A 17 27.33 5.43 3.37
C TRP A 17 26.54 4.45 4.26
N ILE A 18 26.47 3.17 3.86
CA ILE A 18 25.80 2.11 4.65
C ILE A 18 26.45 1.98 6.03
N ALA A 19 27.77 1.92 6.10
CA ALA A 19 28.49 1.80 7.35
C ALA A 19 28.16 2.92 8.34
N ASN A 20 28.02 4.15 7.83
CA ASN A 20 27.65 5.32 8.63
C ASN A 20 26.18 5.27 9.08
N ASP A 21 25.25 4.88 8.18
CA ASP A 21 23.81 4.84 8.49
C ASP A 21 23.50 3.80 9.58
N VAL A 22 24.07 2.60 9.48
CA VAL A 22 23.82 1.50 10.44
C VAL A 22 24.88 1.40 11.54
N SER A 23 25.85 2.32 11.62
CA SER A 23 26.90 2.41 12.65
C SER A 23 27.77 1.16 12.78
N ILE A 24 28.22 0.61 11.64
CA ILE A 24 29.18 -0.49 11.55
C ILE A 24 30.46 -0.04 10.84
N THR A 25 31.48 -0.90 10.79
CA THR A 25 32.68 -0.59 10.03
C THR A 25 32.52 -0.90 8.54
N VAL A 26 33.22 -0.15 7.67
CA VAL A 26 33.16 -0.36 6.20
C VAL A 26 33.58 -1.78 5.81
N SER A 27 34.47 -2.42 6.60
CA SER A 27 34.90 -3.80 6.37
C SER A 27 33.76 -4.82 6.60
N GLU A 28 32.75 -4.50 7.41
CA GLU A 28 31.62 -5.36 7.68
C GLU A 28 30.54 -5.23 6.59
N VAL A 29 30.60 -4.20 5.74
CA VAL A 29 29.69 -4.04 4.61
C VAL A 29 30.17 -4.92 3.45
N ASN A 30 29.63 -6.13 3.37
CA ASN A 30 29.87 -7.01 2.23
C ASN A 30 29.03 -6.52 1.02
N PRO A 31 29.68 -6.13 -0.12
CA PRO A 31 28.96 -5.55 -1.27
C PRO A 31 28.05 -6.53 -2.02
N ASP A 32 28.14 -7.83 -1.76
CA ASP A 32 27.27 -8.87 -2.35
C ASP A 32 26.10 -9.25 -1.44
N LYS A 33 26.05 -8.69 -0.22
CA LYS A 33 24.96 -8.92 0.72
C LYS A 33 23.77 -8.04 0.38
N PRO A 34 22.52 -8.55 0.44
CA PRO A 34 21.31 -7.75 0.23
C PRO A 34 21.17 -6.57 1.20
N PHE A 35 20.66 -5.43 0.71
CA PHE A 35 20.44 -4.23 1.53
C PHE A 35 19.59 -4.49 2.76
N GLU A 36 18.59 -5.37 2.64
CA GLU A 36 17.68 -5.75 3.73
C GLU A 36 18.41 -6.37 4.94
N GLU A 37 19.52 -7.08 4.69
CA GLU A 37 20.31 -7.72 5.74
C GLU A 37 21.20 -6.75 6.52
N PHE A 38 21.35 -5.51 6.05
CA PHE A 38 22.03 -4.45 6.82
C PHE A 38 21.07 -3.72 7.77
N GLY A 39 19.76 -3.97 7.70
CA GLY A 39 18.77 -3.33 8.55
C GLY A 39 18.49 -1.86 8.18
N LEU A 40 18.72 -1.48 6.92
CA LEU A 40 18.39 -0.15 6.42
C LEU A 40 16.87 0.11 6.52
N SER A 41 16.50 1.25 7.08
CA SER A 41 15.10 1.67 7.14
C SER A 41 14.61 2.15 5.77
N SER A 42 13.28 2.19 5.56
CA SER A 42 12.70 2.78 4.35
C SER A 42 13.14 4.24 4.16
N ARG A 43 13.37 4.98 5.24
CA ARG A 43 13.90 6.33 5.22
C ARG A 43 15.33 6.34 4.70
N SER A 44 16.19 5.44 5.20
CA SER A 44 17.57 5.28 4.75
C SER A 44 17.64 4.94 3.26
N ILE A 45 16.74 4.08 2.77
CA ILE A 45 16.65 3.75 1.33
C ILE A 45 16.29 4.98 0.49
N LEU A 46 15.34 5.80 0.94
CA LEU A 46 14.98 7.04 0.24
C LEU A 46 16.13 8.05 0.23
N GLU A 47 16.84 8.20 1.33
CA GLU A 47 17.99 9.09 1.43
C GLU A 47 19.15 8.62 0.55
N LEU A 48 19.44 7.31 0.56
CA LEU A 48 20.42 6.69 -0.36
C LEU A 48 20.06 6.97 -1.82
N THR A 49 18.77 6.80 -2.18
CA THR A 49 18.29 7.07 -3.54
C THR A 49 18.57 8.51 -3.95
N GLY A 50 18.21 9.49 -3.12
CA GLY A 50 18.44 10.91 -3.41
C GLY A 50 19.92 11.26 -3.59
N GLN A 51 20.80 10.73 -2.72
CA GLN A 51 22.24 10.96 -2.83
C GLN A 51 22.86 10.28 -4.04
N LEU A 52 22.35 9.11 -4.45
CA LEU A 52 22.76 8.45 -5.68
C LEU A 52 22.32 9.23 -6.93
N GLU A 53 21.14 9.86 -6.91
CA GLU A 53 20.69 10.76 -7.96
C GLU A 53 21.64 11.95 -8.12
N ASP A 54 22.02 12.58 -7.00
CA ASP A 54 22.94 13.72 -7.00
C ASP A 54 24.33 13.33 -7.54
N LEU A 55 24.84 12.15 -7.16
CA LEU A 55 26.14 11.65 -7.58
C LEU A 55 26.20 11.24 -9.06
N THR A 56 25.17 10.54 -9.51
CA THR A 56 25.15 9.97 -10.88
C THR A 56 24.53 10.90 -11.90
N GLY A 57 23.74 11.88 -11.46
CA GLY A 57 22.95 12.76 -12.34
C GLY A 57 21.81 12.02 -13.04
N LYS A 58 21.49 10.79 -12.63
CA LYS A 58 20.40 9.96 -13.16
C LYS A 58 19.22 9.99 -12.19
N SER A 59 17.99 10.05 -12.69
CA SER A 59 16.81 9.89 -11.83
C SER A 59 16.65 8.43 -11.46
N ILE A 60 16.59 8.13 -10.16
CA ILE A 60 16.56 6.78 -9.60
C ILE A 60 15.25 6.58 -8.82
N ASN A 61 14.42 5.67 -9.28
CA ASN A 61 13.25 5.26 -8.51
C ASN A 61 13.70 4.30 -7.38
N ALA A 62 13.15 4.43 -6.18
CA ALA A 62 13.42 3.53 -5.06
C ALA A 62 13.24 2.04 -5.43
N ALA A 63 12.33 1.71 -6.36
CA ALA A 63 12.17 0.35 -6.87
C ALA A 63 13.44 -0.23 -7.51
N VAL A 64 14.34 0.61 -8.04
CA VAL A 64 15.63 0.18 -8.61
C VAL A 64 16.51 -0.49 -7.57
N ILE A 65 16.51 0.00 -6.32
CA ILE A 65 17.28 -0.60 -5.22
C ILE A 65 16.77 -2.00 -4.90
N TYR A 66 15.45 -2.20 -4.88
CA TYR A 66 14.86 -3.53 -4.64
C TYR A 66 15.12 -4.52 -5.78
N GLN A 67 15.22 -4.04 -7.02
CA GLN A 67 15.54 -4.87 -8.19
C GLN A 67 17.03 -5.20 -8.26
N ASN A 68 17.88 -4.34 -7.70
CA ASN A 68 19.32 -4.53 -7.61
C ASN A 68 19.74 -4.59 -6.14
N PRO A 69 19.39 -5.67 -5.43
CA PRO A 69 19.35 -5.70 -3.98
C PRO A 69 20.75 -5.72 -3.30
N THR A 70 21.84 -5.60 -4.03
CA THR A 70 23.21 -5.56 -3.48
C THR A 70 23.98 -4.36 -4.00
N VAL A 71 24.98 -3.91 -3.24
CA VAL A 71 25.85 -2.77 -3.61
C VAL A 71 26.48 -3.00 -4.99
N ASN A 72 27.01 -4.20 -5.26
CA ASN A 72 27.62 -4.53 -6.54
C ASN A 72 26.64 -4.46 -7.69
N LYS A 73 25.45 -5.05 -7.56
CA LYS A 73 24.43 -5.02 -8.61
C LYS A 73 23.94 -3.62 -8.90
N LEU A 74 23.68 -2.85 -7.85
CA LEU A 74 23.21 -1.48 -7.97
C LEU A 74 24.26 -0.57 -8.64
N ALA A 75 25.54 -0.70 -8.26
CA ALA A 75 26.61 0.09 -8.87
C ALA A 75 26.79 -0.19 -10.36
N VAL A 76 26.78 -1.47 -10.74
CA VAL A 76 26.85 -1.87 -12.15
C VAL A 76 25.65 -1.33 -12.91
N PHE A 77 24.43 -1.52 -12.40
CA PHE A 77 23.21 -1.03 -13.01
C PHE A 77 23.22 0.48 -13.25
N LEU A 78 23.72 1.26 -12.29
CA LEU A 78 23.73 2.72 -12.38
C LEU A 78 24.76 3.27 -13.36
N LEU A 79 25.87 2.58 -13.55
CA LEU A 79 27.00 3.08 -14.36
C LEU A 79 27.21 2.31 -15.66
N ASP A 80 26.61 1.14 -15.85
CA ASP A 80 26.71 0.41 -17.10
C ASP A 80 25.67 0.94 -18.10
N ASP A 81 26.14 1.69 -19.08
CA ASP A 81 25.32 2.22 -20.16
C ASP A 81 25.03 1.15 -21.24
N SER A 82 25.55 -0.08 -21.09
CA SER A 82 25.44 -1.16 -22.08
C SER A 82 24.40 -2.24 -21.75
N ASP A 83 23.69 -2.17 -20.61
CA ASP A 83 22.70 -3.17 -20.23
C ASP A 83 21.38 -2.95 -20.98
N PRO A 84 20.96 -3.90 -21.86
CA PRO A 84 19.67 -3.85 -22.54
C PRO A 84 18.48 -3.84 -21.55
N ALA A 85 18.68 -4.24 -20.28
CA ALA A 85 17.68 -4.09 -19.23
C ALA A 85 17.47 -2.63 -18.83
N ALA A 86 18.53 -1.81 -18.82
CA ALA A 86 18.42 -0.36 -18.62
C ALA A 86 17.62 0.31 -19.75
N GLU A 87 17.86 -0.11 -21.01
CA GLU A 87 17.05 0.34 -22.14
C GLU A 87 15.58 -0.12 -22.06
N THR A 88 15.31 -1.29 -21.47
CA THR A 88 13.94 -1.79 -21.32
C THR A 88 13.20 -1.00 -20.23
N PHE A 89 13.88 -0.57 -19.17
CA PHE A 89 13.30 0.33 -18.15
C PHE A 89 13.22 1.79 -18.63
N HIS A 90 14.15 2.25 -19.45
CA HIS A 90 14.03 3.56 -20.11
C HIS A 90 13.03 3.52 -21.27
N LYS A 91 12.86 2.36 -21.97
CA LYS A 91 11.84 2.18 -23.01
C LYS A 91 10.43 1.93 -22.45
N SER A 92 10.29 1.40 -21.23
CA SER A 92 8.97 1.40 -20.55
C SER A 92 8.63 2.79 -19.99
N ARG A 93 9.58 3.69 -19.88
CA ARG A 93 9.44 5.14 -19.85
C ARG A 93 9.71 5.76 -21.21
N ASP A 94 9.27 5.16 -22.28
CA ASP A 94 8.68 5.96 -23.31
C ASP A 94 7.40 6.56 -22.66
N ARG A 95 7.66 7.53 -21.77
CA ARG A 95 6.87 8.72 -21.77
C ARG A 95 7.03 9.26 -23.17
N SER A 96 6.30 8.72 -24.12
CA SER A 96 5.52 9.62 -24.92
C SER A 96 4.78 10.44 -23.84
N THR A 97 5.46 11.46 -23.33
CA THR A 97 4.79 12.63 -22.84
C THR A 97 3.95 13.00 -24.05
N VAL A 98 2.75 12.47 -24.07
CA VAL A 98 1.66 13.16 -24.69
C VAL A 98 1.60 14.41 -23.82
N GLU A 99 2.48 15.38 -24.15
CA GLU A 99 2.45 16.70 -23.57
C GLU A 99 1.02 17.16 -23.78
N GLY A 100 0.24 17.22 -22.69
CA GLY A 100 -1.14 17.65 -22.72
C GLY A 100 -2.22 16.57 -22.83
N ALA A 101 -1.94 15.29 -22.58
CA ALA A 101 -3.03 14.33 -22.40
C ALA A 101 -3.65 14.53 -21.02
N ASP A 102 -4.89 14.98 -21.02
CA ASP A 102 -5.69 15.04 -19.80
C ASP A 102 -5.94 13.64 -19.25
N ILE A 103 -5.95 13.50 -17.91
CA ILE A 103 -6.31 12.26 -17.24
C ILE A 103 -7.80 12.35 -16.90
N ALA A 104 -8.59 11.38 -17.40
CA ALA A 104 -10.01 11.28 -17.10
C ALA A 104 -10.26 10.34 -15.94
N ILE A 105 -11.12 10.76 -15.01
CA ILE A 105 -11.77 9.84 -14.05
C ILE A 105 -12.96 9.24 -14.79
N ILE A 106 -12.99 7.93 -14.94
CA ILE A 106 -14.01 7.23 -15.74
C ILE A 106 -14.93 6.35 -14.90
N GLY A 107 -14.63 6.16 -13.62
CA GLY A 107 -15.48 5.45 -12.67
C GLY A 107 -15.21 5.89 -11.25
N ILE A 108 -16.24 5.88 -10.42
CA ILE A 108 -16.17 6.24 -9.00
C ILE A 108 -17.12 5.35 -8.18
N ALA A 109 -16.68 4.92 -7.01
CA ALA A 109 -17.52 4.24 -6.01
C ALA A 109 -17.23 4.78 -4.62
N THR A 110 -18.20 4.73 -3.74
CA THR A 110 -18.12 5.34 -2.41
C THR A 110 -18.69 4.47 -1.31
N ARG A 111 -18.12 4.57 -0.11
CA ARG A 111 -18.66 4.09 1.15
C ARG A 111 -18.31 5.11 2.23
N PHE A 112 -19.23 6.05 2.48
CA PHE A 112 -19.00 7.13 3.44
C PHE A 112 -20.03 7.10 4.57
N PRO A 113 -19.70 7.72 5.72
CA PRO A 113 -20.71 8.02 6.74
C PRO A 113 -21.89 8.79 6.19
N GLY A 114 -23.06 8.66 6.85
CA GLY A 114 -24.29 9.34 6.41
C GLY A 114 -25.01 8.62 5.29
N ASP A 115 -24.79 7.30 5.15
CA ASP A 115 -25.38 6.44 4.11
C ASP A 115 -25.02 6.82 2.66
N ALA A 116 -23.92 7.51 2.48
CA ALA A 116 -23.41 7.86 1.16
C ALA A 116 -22.64 6.68 0.54
N ASN A 117 -23.36 5.68 0.04
CA ASN A 117 -22.83 4.45 -0.53
C ASN A 117 -22.70 4.50 -2.06
N THR A 118 -23.29 5.51 -2.69
CA THR A 118 -23.17 5.79 -4.12
C THR A 118 -22.64 7.21 -4.35
N PRO A 119 -22.08 7.51 -5.53
CA PRO A 119 -21.66 8.86 -5.88
C PRO A 119 -22.78 9.89 -5.78
N GLU A 120 -24.01 9.53 -6.15
CA GLU A 120 -25.20 10.41 -6.09
C GLU A 120 -25.61 10.70 -4.65
N GLU A 121 -25.58 9.71 -3.77
CA GLU A 121 -25.86 9.88 -2.34
C GLU A 121 -24.80 10.76 -1.70
N TYR A 122 -23.53 10.54 -2.05
CA TYR A 122 -22.43 11.38 -1.56
C TYR A 122 -22.54 12.82 -2.05
N TRP A 123 -22.91 13.02 -3.31
CA TRP A 123 -23.17 14.36 -3.83
C TRP A 123 -24.33 15.04 -3.08
N THR A 124 -25.43 14.32 -2.84
CA THR A 124 -26.58 14.83 -2.11
C THR A 124 -26.20 15.23 -0.68
N LEU A 125 -25.43 14.38 0.00
CA LEU A 125 -24.92 14.68 1.35
C LEU A 125 -24.10 15.98 1.38
N LEU A 126 -23.20 16.18 0.43
CA LEU A 126 -22.39 17.39 0.31
C LEU A 126 -23.22 18.61 -0.06
N HIS A 127 -24.11 18.47 -1.05
CA HIS A 127 -24.96 19.57 -1.54
C HIS A 127 -25.89 20.08 -0.44
N ASP A 128 -26.47 19.19 0.35
CA ASP A 128 -27.42 19.54 1.42
C ASP A 128 -26.72 19.93 2.72
N GLY A 129 -25.37 19.85 2.78
CA GLY A 129 -24.56 20.22 3.93
C GLY A 129 -24.84 19.34 5.15
N VAL A 130 -25.11 18.05 4.94
CA VAL A 130 -25.43 17.10 6.01
C VAL A 130 -24.19 16.83 6.87
N ASP A 131 -24.28 17.04 8.18
CA ASP A 131 -23.29 16.58 9.14
C ASP A 131 -23.46 15.07 9.38
N ALA A 132 -22.54 14.26 8.85
CA ALA A 132 -22.53 12.82 9.00
C ALA A 132 -21.77 12.33 10.23
N VAL A 133 -21.34 13.24 11.10
CA VAL A 133 -20.72 12.88 12.38
C VAL A 133 -21.80 12.51 13.38
N THR A 134 -21.76 11.27 13.86
CA THR A 134 -22.74 10.70 14.80
C THR A 134 -22.07 10.24 16.08
N ASP A 135 -22.85 9.87 17.07
CA ASP A 135 -22.34 9.12 18.21
C ASP A 135 -21.94 7.70 17.77
N LEU A 136 -21.08 7.06 18.58
CA LEU A 136 -20.62 5.69 18.32
C LEU A 136 -21.84 4.74 18.23
N PRO A 137 -21.96 3.97 17.14
CA PRO A 137 -23.05 3.00 17.02
C PRO A 137 -22.99 1.94 18.14
N ASP A 138 -24.12 1.64 18.74
CA ASP A 138 -24.24 0.66 19.85
C ASP A 138 -23.70 -0.73 19.52
N THR A 139 -23.60 -1.05 18.22
CA THR A 139 -23.06 -2.33 17.74
C THR A 139 -21.54 -2.35 17.63
N ARG A 140 -20.87 -1.22 17.85
CA ARG A 140 -19.41 -1.16 17.83
C ARG A 140 -18.84 -1.52 19.18
N TYR A 141 -17.78 -2.30 19.18
CA TYR A 141 -17.05 -2.72 20.39
C TYR A 141 -17.85 -3.50 21.43
N GLN A 142 -19.03 -4.05 21.08
CA GLN A 142 -19.88 -4.81 22.01
C GLN A 142 -19.12 -5.94 22.69
N GLU A 143 -18.26 -6.63 21.95
CA GLU A 143 -17.42 -7.72 22.46
C GLU A 143 -16.44 -7.31 23.57
N PHE A 144 -16.13 -6.03 23.67
CA PHE A 144 -15.21 -5.49 24.67
C PHE A 144 -15.92 -4.85 25.85
N LEU A 145 -17.25 -4.62 25.77
CA LEU A 145 -18.02 -3.92 26.81
C LEU A 145 -18.26 -4.77 28.07
N GLU A 146 -18.04 -6.06 27.99
CA GLU A 146 -18.07 -6.95 29.16
C GLU A 146 -16.91 -6.65 30.13
N ASP A 147 -15.80 -6.12 29.63
CA ASP A 147 -14.70 -5.63 30.46
C ASP A 147 -15.04 -4.23 30.99
N LYS A 148 -15.24 -4.13 32.30
CA LYS A 148 -15.61 -2.87 32.98
C LYS A 148 -14.57 -1.75 32.84
N GLU A 149 -13.29 -2.10 32.72
CA GLU A 149 -12.22 -1.13 32.54
C GLU A 149 -12.26 -0.55 31.12
N VAL A 150 -12.50 -1.42 30.13
CA VAL A 150 -12.66 -1.00 28.74
C VAL A 150 -13.91 -0.15 28.56
N ALA A 151 -15.05 -0.58 29.13
CA ALA A 151 -16.29 0.17 29.11
C ALA A 151 -16.12 1.58 29.70
N ALA A 152 -15.48 1.69 30.86
CA ALA A 152 -15.22 2.99 31.50
C ALA A 152 -14.28 3.89 30.67
N LYS A 153 -13.30 3.32 29.99
CA LYS A 153 -12.42 4.06 29.07
C LYS A 153 -13.18 4.56 27.84
N LEU A 154 -14.08 3.72 27.31
CA LEU A 154 -14.91 4.09 26.16
C LEU A 154 -15.89 5.23 26.52
N ASP A 155 -16.53 5.13 27.69
CA ASP A 155 -17.41 6.20 28.20
C ASP A 155 -16.70 7.54 28.40
N ALA A 156 -15.42 7.50 28.72
CA ALA A 156 -14.59 8.70 28.91
C ALA A 156 -13.95 9.23 27.60
N ALA A 157 -14.01 8.46 26.51
CA ALA A 157 -13.40 8.82 25.24
C ALA A 157 -14.36 9.70 24.39
N PRO A 158 -13.83 10.55 23.50
CA PRO A 158 -14.66 11.20 22.49
C PRO A 158 -15.14 10.14 21.49
N THR A 159 -16.45 9.87 21.52
CA THR A 159 -17.08 8.80 20.73
C THR A 159 -17.77 9.32 19.47
N ARG A 160 -17.84 10.63 19.26
CA ARG A 160 -18.39 11.20 18.02
C ARG A 160 -17.42 11.09 16.85
N GLY A 161 -17.90 10.57 15.72
CA GLY A 161 -17.11 10.38 14.52
C GLY A 161 -17.96 10.07 13.28
N GLY A 162 -17.31 10.00 12.15
CA GLY A 162 -17.93 9.50 10.93
C GLY A 162 -17.93 7.97 10.90
N TYR A 163 -19.07 7.35 11.09
CA TYR A 163 -19.21 5.89 11.13
C TYR A 163 -19.95 5.38 9.88
N ILE A 164 -19.34 4.41 9.22
CA ILE A 164 -20.02 3.61 8.22
C ILE A 164 -20.95 2.63 8.95
N LYS A 165 -22.14 2.41 8.42
CA LYS A 165 -23.12 1.50 9.02
C LYS A 165 -22.55 0.07 9.16
N PRO A 166 -22.91 -0.64 10.26
CA PRO A 166 -22.44 -2.00 10.50
C PRO A 166 -22.72 -2.97 9.36
N GLU A 167 -23.86 -2.79 8.68
CA GLU A 167 -24.26 -3.60 7.54
C GLU A 167 -23.22 -3.55 6.41
N ASN A 168 -22.74 -2.36 6.08
CA ASN A 168 -21.75 -2.13 5.01
C ASN A 168 -20.35 -2.67 5.37
N ILE A 169 -20.14 -3.05 6.63
CA ILE A 169 -18.86 -3.62 7.10
C ILE A 169 -18.96 -5.13 7.26
N ARG A 170 -20.12 -5.63 7.72
CA ARG A 170 -20.33 -7.04 8.08
C ARG A 170 -20.80 -7.90 6.92
N TYR A 171 -21.65 -7.35 6.05
CA TYR A 171 -22.16 -8.08 4.91
C TYR A 171 -21.16 -8.00 3.75
N PHE A 172 -20.63 -9.13 3.41
CA PHE A 172 -19.70 -9.33 2.31
C PHE A 172 -20.05 -10.69 1.68
N ASP A 173 -20.15 -10.72 0.38
CA ASP A 173 -20.35 -11.97 -0.35
C ASP A 173 -19.01 -12.62 -0.71
N PRO A 174 -18.50 -13.53 0.10
CA PRO A 174 -17.20 -14.14 -0.16
C PRO A 174 -17.23 -15.06 -1.38
N GLU A 175 -18.37 -15.68 -1.67
CA GLU A 175 -18.52 -16.60 -2.79
C GLU A 175 -18.37 -15.87 -4.13
N PHE A 176 -18.94 -14.67 -4.21
CA PHE A 176 -18.81 -13.80 -5.39
C PHE A 176 -17.32 -13.50 -5.72
N PHE A 177 -16.50 -13.32 -4.70
CA PHE A 177 -15.06 -13.04 -4.84
C PHE A 177 -14.17 -14.30 -4.76
N PHE A 178 -14.75 -15.49 -4.86
CA PHE A 178 -14.04 -16.77 -4.76
C PHE A 178 -13.23 -16.93 -3.46
N ILE A 179 -13.70 -16.33 -2.37
CA ILE A 179 -13.09 -16.39 -1.04
C ILE A 179 -13.88 -17.39 -0.21
N ALA A 180 -13.18 -18.35 0.42
CA ALA A 180 -13.85 -19.27 1.33
C ALA A 180 -14.46 -18.52 2.54
N PRO A 181 -15.67 -18.88 3.03
CA PRO A 181 -16.29 -18.19 4.17
C PRO A 181 -15.36 -18.11 5.41
N ARG A 182 -14.62 -19.17 5.72
CA ARG A 182 -13.64 -19.17 6.81
C ARG A 182 -12.46 -18.22 6.58
N GLU A 183 -12.07 -18.02 5.33
CA GLU A 183 -11.07 -17.02 4.97
C GLU A 183 -11.63 -15.61 5.15
N ALA A 184 -12.87 -15.36 4.69
CA ALA A 184 -13.52 -14.06 4.79
C ALA A 184 -13.60 -13.53 6.23
N GLU A 185 -13.78 -14.43 7.22
CA GLU A 185 -13.76 -14.08 8.64
C GLU A 185 -12.38 -13.57 9.11
N GLN A 186 -11.31 -13.98 8.43
CA GLN A 186 -9.93 -13.60 8.74
C GLN A 186 -9.44 -12.39 7.91
N VAL A 187 -10.25 -11.94 6.95
CA VAL A 187 -9.90 -10.81 6.07
C VAL A 187 -10.40 -9.51 6.68
N ASP A 188 -9.47 -8.54 6.81
CA ASP A 188 -9.80 -7.20 7.29
C ASP A 188 -11.00 -6.62 6.50
N PRO A 189 -12.00 -6.04 7.19
CA PRO A 189 -13.14 -5.38 6.53
C PRO A 189 -12.73 -4.36 5.46
N GLN A 190 -11.58 -3.69 5.62
CA GLN A 190 -11.06 -2.78 4.61
C GLN A 190 -10.74 -3.51 3.29
N GLN A 191 -10.17 -4.71 3.35
CA GLN A 191 -9.92 -5.51 2.13
C GLN A 191 -11.22 -5.93 1.45
N ARG A 192 -12.20 -6.37 2.24
CA ARG A 192 -13.52 -6.80 1.73
C ARG A 192 -14.23 -5.63 1.04
N MET A 193 -14.31 -4.49 1.70
CA MET A 193 -14.92 -3.27 1.15
C MET A 193 -14.20 -2.78 -0.12
N LEU A 194 -12.87 -2.86 -0.17
CA LEU A 194 -12.12 -2.47 -1.35
C LEU A 194 -12.36 -3.39 -2.55
N LEU A 195 -12.62 -4.68 -2.33
CA LEU A 195 -13.03 -5.60 -3.41
C LEU A 195 -14.38 -5.19 -4.00
N GLU A 196 -15.39 -4.94 -3.13
CA GLU A 196 -16.70 -4.47 -3.57
C GLU A 196 -16.61 -3.14 -4.31
N LEU A 197 -15.94 -2.15 -3.72
CA LEU A 197 -15.75 -0.84 -4.35
C LEU A 197 -15.00 -0.93 -5.68
N THR A 198 -14.02 -1.82 -5.79
CA THR A 198 -13.31 -2.02 -7.06
C THR A 198 -14.25 -2.54 -8.12
N TYR A 199 -15.08 -3.53 -7.79
CA TYR A 199 -16.08 -4.05 -8.72
C TYR A 199 -17.04 -2.95 -9.17
N GLU A 200 -17.58 -2.17 -8.24
CA GLU A 200 -18.50 -1.05 -8.52
C GLU A 200 -17.85 0.04 -9.39
N VAL A 201 -16.57 0.37 -9.16
CA VAL A 201 -15.84 1.33 -10.01
C VAL A 201 -15.75 0.84 -11.45
N PHE A 202 -15.51 -0.45 -11.67
CA PHE A 202 -15.48 -1.01 -13.03
C PHE A 202 -16.88 -1.05 -13.66
N GLU A 203 -17.91 -1.30 -12.88
CA GLU A 203 -19.32 -1.21 -13.37
C GLU A 203 -19.67 0.22 -13.75
N ASP A 204 -19.36 1.21 -12.91
CA ASP A 204 -19.60 2.62 -13.18
C ASP A 204 -18.83 3.10 -14.43
N ALA A 205 -17.59 2.64 -14.59
CA ALA A 205 -16.78 2.89 -15.78
C ALA A 205 -17.28 2.16 -17.04
N HIS A 206 -18.26 1.28 -16.95
CA HIS A 206 -18.74 0.40 -18.03
C HIS A 206 -17.62 -0.48 -18.61
N LEU A 207 -16.67 -0.89 -17.79
CA LEU A 207 -15.56 -1.75 -18.14
C LEU A 207 -15.73 -3.15 -17.51
N PRO A 208 -15.97 -4.20 -18.28
CA PRO A 208 -16.05 -5.55 -17.72
C PRO A 208 -14.73 -5.94 -17.04
N ILE A 209 -14.79 -6.28 -15.75
CA ILE A 209 -13.58 -6.61 -14.98
C ILE A 209 -12.86 -7.84 -15.54
N SER A 210 -13.60 -8.79 -16.10
CA SER A 210 -13.06 -9.99 -16.74
C SER A 210 -12.19 -9.70 -17.96
N GLU A 211 -12.43 -8.58 -18.64
CA GLU A 211 -11.67 -8.13 -19.80
C GLU A 211 -10.37 -7.40 -19.41
N GLN A 212 -10.23 -7.02 -18.13
CA GLN A 212 -9.06 -6.30 -17.66
C GLN A 212 -7.86 -7.22 -17.36
N ARG A 213 -8.09 -8.53 -17.31
CA ARG A 213 -7.04 -9.51 -17.04
C ARG A 213 -5.93 -9.44 -18.08
N GLY A 214 -4.70 -9.23 -17.62
CA GLY A 214 -3.52 -9.09 -18.50
C GLY A 214 -3.30 -7.67 -19.05
N HIS A 215 -4.20 -6.73 -18.78
CA HIS A 215 -4.00 -5.33 -19.12
C HIS A 215 -3.07 -4.62 -18.10
N ARG A 216 -2.50 -3.50 -18.50
CA ARG A 216 -1.63 -2.68 -17.65
C ARG A 216 -2.47 -1.78 -16.75
N VAL A 217 -3.01 -2.34 -15.68
CA VAL A 217 -3.79 -1.63 -14.68
C VAL A 217 -2.95 -1.50 -13.40
N GLY A 218 -2.80 -0.27 -12.88
CA GLY A 218 -2.14 -0.02 -11.61
C GLY A 218 -3.17 0.06 -10.48
N VAL A 219 -2.88 -0.58 -9.35
CA VAL A 219 -3.72 -0.52 -8.14
C VAL A 219 -2.96 0.23 -7.05
N PHE A 220 -3.52 1.34 -6.57
CA PHE A 220 -2.94 2.18 -5.53
C PHE A 220 -3.93 2.34 -4.39
N VAL A 221 -3.58 1.86 -3.20
CA VAL A 221 -4.44 1.88 -2.01
C VAL A 221 -3.74 2.62 -0.89
N GLY A 222 -4.43 3.59 -0.29
CA GLY A 222 -4.02 4.25 0.94
C GLY A 222 -4.82 3.68 2.12
N ALA A 223 -4.13 3.15 3.12
CA ALA A 223 -4.74 2.67 4.36
C ALA A 223 -3.80 2.91 5.53
N SER A 224 -4.34 3.17 6.72
CA SER A 224 -3.55 3.51 7.91
C SER A 224 -3.95 2.72 9.17
N SER A 225 -5.12 2.08 9.18
CA SER A 225 -5.61 1.34 10.35
C SER A 225 -5.33 -0.16 10.25
N GLN A 226 -4.99 -0.77 11.39
CA GLN A 226 -4.83 -2.22 11.58
C GLN A 226 -5.65 -2.71 12.79
N ASP A 227 -6.79 -2.08 13.06
CA ASP A 227 -7.58 -2.37 14.25
C ASP A 227 -8.13 -3.80 14.24
N TYR A 228 -8.52 -4.31 13.06
CA TYR A 228 -9.01 -5.67 12.91
C TYR A 228 -7.94 -6.72 13.25
N ALA A 229 -6.69 -6.45 12.88
CA ALA A 229 -5.57 -7.30 13.27
C ALA A 229 -5.46 -7.40 14.79
N ARG A 230 -5.57 -6.28 15.51
CA ARG A 230 -5.52 -6.26 16.98
C ARG A 230 -6.66 -7.03 17.63
N ILE A 231 -7.85 -6.99 17.02
CA ILE A 231 -9.01 -7.76 17.51
C ILE A 231 -8.72 -9.26 17.38
N LEU A 232 -8.29 -9.73 16.22
CA LEU A 232 -8.00 -11.15 16.00
C LEU A 232 -6.78 -11.65 16.81
N GLU A 233 -5.76 -10.82 16.98
CA GLU A 233 -4.57 -11.14 17.76
C GLU A 233 -4.83 -11.18 19.26
N SER A 234 -5.94 -10.62 19.75
CA SER A 234 -6.33 -10.71 21.16
C SER A 234 -6.75 -12.13 21.58
N ASP A 235 -7.14 -12.97 20.63
CA ASP A 235 -7.44 -14.39 20.84
C ASP A 235 -6.58 -15.26 19.89
N TYR A 236 -5.46 -15.76 20.40
CA TYR A 236 -4.59 -16.66 19.64
C TYR A 236 -5.26 -17.95 19.18
N SER A 237 -6.38 -18.36 19.79
CA SER A 237 -7.14 -19.55 19.37
C SER A 237 -7.90 -19.30 18.05
N ALA A 238 -8.20 -18.05 17.74
CA ALA A 238 -8.83 -17.63 16.50
C ALA A 238 -7.85 -17.44 15.34
N PHE A 239 -6.53 -17.48 15.60
CA PHE A 239 -5.52 -17.26 14.57
C PHE A 239 -5.48 -18.43 13.58
N HIS A 240 -5.61 -18.11 12.30
CA HIS A 240 -5.67 -19.08 11.21
C HIS A 240 -4.59 -18.77 10.16
N PRO A 241 -4.11 -19.73 9.36
CA PRO A 241 -3.17 -19.44 8.26
C PRO A 241 -3.61 -18.31 7.32
N TYR A 242 -4.91 -18.11 7.12
CA TYR A 242 -5.47 -16.99 6.35
C TYR A 242 -5.29 -15.62 7.00
N SER A 243 -5.06 -15.56 8.32
CA SER A 243 -4.85 -14.28 9.02
C SER A 243 -3.61 -13.54 8.51
N LEU A 244 -2.57 -14.26 8.07
CA LEU A 244 -1.35 -13.65 7.55
C LEU A 244 -1.61 -12.75 6.33
N THR A 245 -2.44 -13.20 5.40
CA THR A 245 -2.81 -12.44 4.20
C THR A 245 -4.01 -11.55 4.44
N GLY A 246 -4.94 -11.99 5.29
CA GLY A 246 -6.15 -11.25 5.63
C GLY A 246 -5.90 -9.97 6.43
N LEU A 247 -4.80 -9.91 7.21
CA LEU A 247 -4.47 -8.76 8.07
C LEU A 247 -3.34 -7.88 7.53
N SER A 248 -2.66 -8.30 6.47
CA SER A 248 -1.54 -7.55 5.90
C SER A 248 -2.03 -6.34 5.11
N LEU A 249 -1.50 -5.15 5.40
CA LEU A 249 -1.78 -3.95 4.60
C LEU A 249 -1.34 -4.09 3.13
N ALA A 250 -0.26 -4.84 2.86
CA ALA A 250 0.17 -5.12 1.50
C ALA A 250 -0.87 -5.92 0.69
N SER A 251 -1.69 -6.72 1.38
CA SER A 251 -2.74 -7.51 0.72
C SER A 251 -3.91 -6.66 0.23
N LEU A 252 -4.08 -5.42 0.67
CA LEU A 252 -5.12 -4.51 0.19
C LEU A 252 -5.05 -4.31 -1.32
N SER A 253 -3.90 -3.93 -1.85
CA SER A 253 -3.72 -3.75 -3.30
C SER A 253 -3.46 -5.06 -4.03
N ASN A 254 -2.74 -6.00 -3.41
CA ASN A 254 -2.39 -7.26 -4.05
C ASN A 254 -3.62 -8.15 -4.28
N ARG A 255 -4.58 -8.18 -3.35
CA ARG A 255 -5.81 -8.95 -3.49
C ARG A 255 -6.66 -8.43 -4.65
N ILE A 256 -6.80 -7.12 -4.80
CA ILE A 256 -7.46 -6.49 -5.95
C ILE A 256 -6.77 -6.88 -7.26
N SER A 257 -5.44 -6.84 -7.29
CA SER A 257 -4.67 -7.19 -8.50
C SER A 257 -4.74 -8.67 -8.86
N TYR A 258 -5.10 -9.54 -7.90
CA TYR A 258 -5.20 -11.00 -8.10
C TYR A 258 -6.60 -11.42 -8.57
N THR A 259 -7.65 -10.73 -8.10
CA THR A 259 -9.05 -10.98 -8.45
C THR A 259 -9.38 -10.53 -9.86
#